data_c0d55ac8179627dd90ee2146356eae2f
#
_entry.id   c0d55ac8179627dd90ee2146356eae2f
#
_cell.length_a   1.000
_cell.length_b   1.000
_cell.length_c   1.000
_cell.angle_alpha   90.00
_cell.angle_beta   90.00
_cell.angle_gamma   90.00
#
_symmetry.space_group_name_H-M   'P 1'
#
loop_
_entity.id
_entity.type
_entity.pdbx_description
1 polymer ?
#
loop_
_entity_poly.entity_id
_entity_poly.type
_entity_poly.pdbx_seq_one_letter_code
_entity_poly.pdbx_strand_id
1 'polypeptide(L)'
;KLLIFIIPTVWYIRVDHNSISKTLPSKEGLRMGFITGLGMSIIILITWYVFESTLDINQMTNTLQSKGLSNINFYILGMFYWIFINSLLEEYVFRWFITTKSRIIFNNDIAAIIFSSLLFTLHHSIALHLFGFIWWQTILASFGLLSAAAIWSWLYIRYQSIWVLLSQSRQQNR
;
A
#
# COMPACT_ATOMS: atom_id res chain seq x y z
N LYS A 1 -5.41 -8.00 -12.32
CA LYS A 1 -4.75 -6.80 -11.72
C LYS A 1 -5.04 -5.50 -12.51
N LEU A 2 -4.96 -5.48 -13.86
CA LEU A 2 -5.20 -4.26 -14.65
C LEU A 2 -6.53 -3.55 -14.33
N LEU A 3 -7.61 -4.29 -14.15
CA LEU A 3 -8.92 -3.71 -13.82
C LEU A 3 -8.91 -2.93 -12.50
N ILE A 4 -8.17 -3.39 -11.50
CA ILE A 4 -8.08 -2.72 -10.19
C ILE A 4 -7.45 -1.32 -10.32
N PHE A 5 -6.59 -1.11 -11.31
CA PHE A 5 -5.95 0.19 -11.55
C PHE A 5 -6.75 1.06 -12.53
N ILE A 6 -7.43 0.45 -13.50
CA ILE A 6 -8.24 1.18 -14.49
C ILE A 6 -9.52 1.74 -13.84
N ILE A 7 -10.20 0.98 -12.99
CA ILE A 7 -11.46 1.39 -12.35
C ILE A 7 -11.34 2.73 -11.61
N PRO A 8 -10.34 2.95 -10.71
CA PRO A 8 -10.17 4.23 -10.03
C PRO A 8 -9.95 5.40 -10.99
N THR A 9 -9.14 5.20 -12.05
CA THR A 9 -8.89 6.24 -13.05
C THR A 9 -10.15 6.63 -13.81
N VAL A 10 -10.88 5.61 -14.29
CA VAL A 10 -12.13 5.84 -15.05
C VAL A 10 -13.17 6.50 -14.15
N TRP A 11 -13.28 6.06 -12.90
CA TRP A 11 -14.18 6.67 -11.93
C TRP A 11 -13.86 8.15 -11.71
N TYR A 12 -12.60 8.47 -11.45
CA TYR A 12 -12.16 9.84 -11.20
C TYR A 12 -12.43 10.79 -12.37
N ILE A 13 -12.19 10.32 -13.61
CA ILE A 13 -12.37 11.15 -14.81
C ILE A 13 -13.85 11.21 -15.24
N ARG A 14 -14.56 10.07 -15.22
CA ARG A 14 -15.91 9.94 -15.82
C ARG A 14 -17.05 10.18 -14.83
N VAL A 15 -16.85 9.80 -13.56
CA VAL A 15 -17.91 9.94 -12.53
C VAL A 15 -17.70 11.20 -11.70
N ASP A 16 -16.46 11.45 -11.25
CA ASP A 16 -16.16 12.63 -10.44
C ASP A 16 -15.89 13.88 -11.28
N HIS A 17 -15.74 13.75 -12.61
CA HIS A 17 -15.43 14.83 -13.55
C HIS A 17 -14.22 15.68 -13.17
N ASN A 18 -13.23 15.07 -12.52
CA ASN A 18 -12.03 15.73 -12.05
C ASN A 18 -10.91 15.70 -13.09
N SER A 19 -10.06 16.72 -13.08
CA SER A 19 -8.84 16.78 -13.87
C SER A 19 -7.63 16.29 -13.07
N ILE A 20 -6.65 15.68 -13.75
CA ILE A 20 -5.40 15.22 -13.13
C ILE A 20 -4.57 16.43 -12.72
N SER A 21 -4.26 16.57 -11.44
CA SER A 21 -3.41 17.63 -10.90
C SER A 21 -1.98 17.09 -10.64
N LYS A 22 -0.97 17.91 -11.00
CA LYS A 22 0.46 17.59 -10.82
C LYS A 22 1.03 18.43 -9.68
N THR A 23 0.71 18.12 -8.44
CA THR A 23 1.31 18.81 -7.30
C THR A 23 2.46 18.00 -6.70
N LEU A 24 3.58 18.66 -6.47
CA LEU A 24 4.74 18.04 -5.82
C LEU A 24 4.48 17.86 -4.31
N PRO A 25 5.01 16.82 -3.70
CA PRO A 25 4.88 16.58 -2.26
C PRO A 25 5.56 17.72 -1.47
N SER A 26 4.99 18.06 -0.30
CA SER A 26 5.63 19.01 0.60
C SER A 26 6.93 18.44 1.17
N LYS A 27 7.91 19.30 1.46
CA LYS A 27 9.18 18.87 2.09
C LYS A 27 8.94 18.16 3.42
N GLU A 28 7.96 18.62 4.19
CA GLU A 28 7.57 18.03 5.46
C GLU A 28 6.94 16.65 5.28
N GLY A 29 6.05 16.49 4.31
CA GLY A 29 5.45 15.19 3.95
C GLY A 29 6.51 14.18 3.51
N LEU A 30 7.49 14.60 2.69
CA LEU A 30 8.62 13.73 2.31
C LEU A 30 9.47 13.32 3.51
N ARG A 31 9.78 14.26 4.41
CA ARG A 31 10.55 13.98 5.64
C ARG A 31 9.82 12.98 6.53
N MET A 32 8.53 13.18 6.77
CA MET A 32 7.72 12.29 7.60
C MET A 32 7.55 10.91 6.95
N GLY A 33 7.34 10.86 5.63
CA GLY A 33 7.31 9.60 4.88
C GLY A 33 8.62 8.83 5.00
N PHE A 34 9.77 9.52 4.90
CA PHE A 34 11.08 8.90 5.05
C PHE A 34 11.31 8.36 6.48
N ILE A 35 11.00 9.15 7.51
CA ILE A 35 11.16 8.74 8.92
C ILE A 35 10.28 7.54 9.24
N THR A 36 9.02 7.56 8.85
CA THR A 36 8.09 6.44 9.09
C THR A 36 8.47 5.21 8.28
N GLY A 37 8.89 5.37 7.01
CA GLY A 37 9.39 4.29 6.19
C GLY A 37 10.63 3.62 6.76
N LEU A 38 11.60 4.42 7.25
CA LEU A 38 12.79 3.90 7.93
C LEU A 38 12.41 3.14 9.21
N GLY A 39 11.52 3.69 10.04
CA GLY A 39 11.04 3.02 11.24
C GLY A 39 10.37 1.68 10.93
N MET A 40 9.52 1.62 9.91
CA MET A 40 8.88 0.37 9.47
C MET A 40 9.91 -0.64 8.95
N SER A 41 10.92 -0.19 8.19
CA SER A 41 11.99 -1.05 7.69
C SER A 41 12.79 -1.69 8.84
N ILE A 42 13.08 -0.92 9.88
CA ILE A 42 13.76 -1.43 11.09
C ILE A 42 12.89 -2.49 11.78
N ILE A 43 11.59 -2.24 11.95
CA ILE A 43 10.66 -3.20 12.56
C ILE A 43 10.60 -4.50 11.75
N ILE A 44 10.53 -4.41 10.42
CA ILE A 44 10.52 -5.58 9.53
C ILE A 44 11.83 -6.37 9.69
N LEU A 45 12.99 -5.72 9.71
CA LEU A 45 14.28 -6.38 9.88
C LEU A 45 14.41 -7.07 11.25
N ILE A 46 13.96 -6.42 12.32
CA ILE A 46 13.93 -7.03 13.66
C ILE A 46 13.00 -8.25 13.67
N THR A 47 11.80 -8.11 13.11
CA THR A 47 10.83 -9.21 13.02
C THR A 47 11.41 -10.38 12.22
N TRP A 48 12.06 -10.09 11.09
CA TRP A 48 12.75 -11.11 10.31
C TRP A 48 13.80 -11.83 11.15
N TYR A 49 14.71 -11.09 11.79
CA TYR A 49 15.80 -11.66 12.61
C TYR A 49 15.28 -12.54 13.76
N VAL A 50 14.17 -12.14 14.39
CA VAL A 50 13.56 -12.90 15.50
C VAL A 50 12.87 -14.18 15.02
N PHE A 51 12.23 -14.15 13.85
CA PHE A 51 11.36 -15.23 13.38
C PHE A 51 11.89 -16.01 12.18
N GLU A 52 13.09 -15.68 11.63
CA GLU A 52 13.63 -16.36 10.45
C GLU A 52 13.73 -17.88 10.59
N SER A 53 14.07 -18.38 11.80
CA SER A 53 14.15 -19.80 12.09
C SER A 53 12.81 -20.55 12.05
N THR A 54 11.69 -19.81 12.07
CA THR A 54 10.34 -20.39 12.00
C THR A 54 9.79 -20.44 10.57
N LEU A 55 10.51 -19.87 9.60
CA LEU A 55 10.08 -19.82 8.22
C LEU A 55 10.52 -21.08 7.46
N ASP A 56 9.61 -21.65 6.69
CA ASP A 56 9.93 -22.74 5.77
C ASP A 56 10.48 -22.16 4.45
N ILE A 57 11.80 -21.92 4.45
CA ILE A 57 12.51 -21.39 3.28
C ILE A 57 12.39 -22.31 2.06
N ASN A 58 12.34 -23.64 2.27
CA ASN A 58 12.19 -24.59 1.18
C ASN A 58 10.82 -24.45 0.51
N GLN A 59 9.76 -24.34 1.30
CA GLN A 59 8.41 -24.09 0.76
C GLN A 59 8.34 -22.77 0.01
N MET A 60 8.92 -21.70 0.55
CA MET A 60 8.98 -20.39 -0.11
C MET A 60 9.74 -20.47 -1.44
N THR A 61 10.90 -21.13 -1.44
CA THR A 61 11.71 -21.32 -2.66
C THR A 61 10.94 -22.12 -3.72
N ASN A 62 10.28 -23.20 -3.34
CA ASN A 62 9.46 -24.00 -4.24
C ASN A 62 8.30 -23.19 -4.81
N THR A 63 7.68 -22.33 -4.00
CA THR A 63 6.62 -21.41 -4.45
C THR A 63 7.14 -20.41 -5.47
N LEU A 64 8.32 -19.83 -5.27
CA LEU A 64 8.96 -18.93 -6.24
C LEU A 64 9.31 -19.67 -7.54
N GLN A 65 9.85 -20.88 -7.45
CA GLN A 65 10.18 -21.70 -8.60
C GLN A 65 8.95 -22.04 -9.44
N SER A 66 7.85 -22.43 -8.79
CA SER A 66 6.59 -22.74 -9.49
C SER A 66 5.99 -21.54 -10.22
N LYS A 67 6.38 -20.32 -9.83
CA LYS A 67 5.99 -19.06 -10.50
C LYS A 67 6.98 -18.59 -11.56
N GLY A 68 7.97 -19.43 -11.93
CA GLY A 68 8.95 -19.12 -12.96
C GLY A 68 10.07 -18.17 -12.50
N LEU A 69 10.25 -17.96 -11.21
CA LEU A 69 11.25 -17.06 -10.61
C LEU A 69 12.54 -17.80 -10.22
N SER A 70 12.82 -18.95 -10.83
CA SER A 70 14.08 -19.71 -10.59
C SER A 70 15.30 -19.02 -11.20
N ASN A 71 15.12 -18.28 -12.29
CA ASN A 71 16.20 -17.55 -12.93
C ASN A 71 16.45 -16.23 -12.20
N ILE A 72 17.70 -15.98 -11.80
CA ILE A 72 18.08 -14.78 -11.04
C ILE A 72 17.70 -13.46 -11.73
N ASN A 73 17.78 -13.41 -13.07
CA ASN A 73 17.43 -12.20 -13.81
C ASN A 73 15.91 -11.92 -13.74
N PHE A 74 15.08 -12.96 -13.88
CA PHE A 74 13.63 -12.83 -13.71
C PHE A 74 13.24 -12.52 -12.26
N TYR A 75 13.97 -13.06 -11.29
CA TYR A 75 13.78 -12.74 -9.89
C TYR A 75 14.09 -11.27 -9.59
N ILE A 76 15.24 -10.76 -10.05
CA ILE A 76 15.61 -9.34 -9.87
C ILE A 76 14.63 -8.42 -10.58
N LEU A 77 14.22 -8.74 -11.81
CA LEU A 77 13.22 -7.97 -12.55
C LEU A 77 11.87 -7.98 -11.82
N GLY A 78 11.45 -9.12 -11.30
CA GLY A 78 10.24 -9.27 -10.49
C GLY A 78 10.30 -8.45 -9.21
N MET A 79 11.42 -8.46 -8.49
CA MET A 79 11.65 -7.62 -7.31
C MET A 79 11.57 -6.13 -7.65
N PHE A 80 12.23 -5.70 -8.73
CA PHE A 80 12.19 -4.32 -9.19
C PHE A 80 10.74 -3.88 -9.51
N TYR A 81 10.02 -4.71 -10.27
CA TYR A 81 8.60 -4.47 -10.55
C TYR A 81 7.78 -4.34 -9.27
N TRP A 82 7.99 -5.25 -8.29
CA TRP A 82 7.22 -5.26 -7.05
C TRP A 82 7.50 -4.04 -6.17
N ILE A 83 8.77 -3.69 -6.03
CA ILE A 83 9.18 -2.57 -5.16
C ILE A 83 8.79 -1.22 -5.77
N PHE A 84 8.99 -1.01 -7.07
CA PHE A 84 8.80 0.31 -7.66
C PHE A 84 7.43 0.48 -8.32
N ILE A 85 7.00 -0.49 -9.13
CA ILE A 85 5.77 -0.35 -9.90
C ILE A 85 4.55 -0.76 -9.08
N ASN A 86 4.57 -1.96 -8.48
CA ASN A 86 3.43 -2.46 -7.74
C ASN A 86 3.13 -1.62 -6.49
N SER A 87 4.17 -1.20 -5.75
CA SER A 87 3.98 -0.32 -4.58
C SER A 87 3.36 1.02 -4.98
N LEU A 88 3.83 1.64 -6.07
CA LEU A 88 3.23 2.89 -6.57
C LEU A 88 1.76 2.71 -6.95
N LEU A 89 1.43 1.60 -7.61
CA LEU A 89 0.05 1.27 -7.98
C LEU A 89 -0.84 1.00 -6.74
N GLU A 90 -0.30 0.35 -5.72
CA GLU A 90 -1.01 0.12 -4.46
C GLU A 90 -1.28 1.42 -3.70
N GLU A 91 -0.29 2.32 -3.63
CA GLU A 91 -0.50 3.66 -3.06
C GLU A 91 -1.58 4.43 -3.82
N TYR A 92 -1.59 4.35 -5.15
CA TYR A 92 -2.61 4.95 -5.98
C TYR A 92 -4.02 4.40 -5.66
N VAL A 93 -4.19 3.07 -5.53
CA VAL A 93 -5.50 2.48 -5.24
C VAL A 93 -5.92 2.74 -3.79
N PHE A 94 -5.06 2.40 -2.82
CA PHE A 94 -5.46 2.39 -1.41
C PHE A 94 -5.41 3.77 -0.77
N ARG A 95 -4.38 4.58 -1.06
CA ARG A 95 -4.26 5.91 -0.45
C ARG A 95 -5.07 6.95 -1.20
N TRP A 96 -4.88 7.03 -2.50
CA TRP A 96 -5.60 8.05 -3.24
C TRP A 96 -7.08 7.70 -3.43
N PHE A 97 -7.42 6.55 -3.99
CA PHE A 97 -8.81 6.26 -4.33
C PHE A 97 -9.63 5.82 -3.12
N ILE A 98 -9.24 4.70 -2.46
CA ILE A 98 -10.05 4.13 -1.38
C ILE A 98 -10.11 5.07 -0.19
N THR A 99 -8.99 5.63 0.30
CA THR A 99 -9.02 6.53 1.45
C THR A 99 -9.84 7.79 1.16
N THR A 100 -9.68 8.40 -0.03
CA THR A 100 -10.43 9.61 -0.40
C THR A 100 -11.93 9.32 -0.50
N LYS A 101 -12.33 8.23 -1.17
CA LYS A 101 -13.75 7.86 -1.28
C LYS A 101 -14.36 7.51 0.07
N SER A 102 -13.62 6.80 0.91
CA SER A 102 -14.06 6.47 2.27
C SER A 102 -14.28 7.72 3.13
N ARG A 103 -13.43 8.76 2.99
CA ARG A 103 -13.64 10.04 3.67
C ARG A 103 -14.96 10.70 3.28
N ILE A 104 -15.29 10.66 1.99
CA ILE A 104 -16.55 11.23 1.49
C ILE A 104 -17.73 10.41 2.03
N ILE A 105 -17.67 9.08 1.98
CA ILE A 105 -18.77 8.20 2.38
C ILE A 105 -19.02 8.27 3.90
N PHE A 106 -17.94 8.18 4.71
CA PHE A 106 -18.07 8.14 6.18
C PHE A 106 -18.08 9.53 6.82
N ASN A 107 -17.74 10.57 6.07
CA ASN A 107 -17.53 11.92 6.58
C ASN A 107 -16.65 11.95 7.86
N ASN A 108 -15.66 11.04 7.93
CA ASN A 108 -14.81 10.83 9.10
C ASN A 108 -13.45 10.29 8.67
N ASP A 109 -12.38 11.00 9.03
CA ASP A 109 -11.00 10.64 8.67
C ASP A 109 -10.56 9.32 9.32
N ILE A 110 -10.93 9.09 10.59
CA ILE A 110 -10.55 7.87 11.32
C ILE A 110 -11.24 6.65 10.70
N ALA A 111 -12.52 6.74 10.40
CA ALA A 111 -13.26 5.67 9.74
C ALA A 111 -12.66 5.35 8.35
N ALA A 112 -12.26 6.37 7.60
CA ALA A 112 -11.62 6.19 6.29
C ALA A 112 -10.24 5.51 6.40
N ILE A 113 -9.43 5.91 7.39
CA ILE A 113 -8.14 5.28 7.68
C ILE A 113 -8.33 3.80 8.01
N ILE A 114 -9.23 3.50 8.96
CA ILE A 114 -9.50 2.12 9.39
C ILE A 114 -9.97 1.27 8.20
N PHE A 115 -10.94 1.75 7.43
CA PHE A 115 -11.49 1.01 6.30
C PHE A 115 -10.46 0.74 5.20
N SER A 116 -9.69 1.76 4.79
CA SER A 116 -8.63 1.61 3.79
C SER A 116 -7.54 0.65 4.26
N SER A 117 -7.15 0.75 5.55
CA SER A 117 -6.12 -0.10 6.14
C SER A 117 -6.56 -1.55 6.26
N LEU A 118 -7.82 -1.80 6.60
CA LEU A 118 -8.38 -3.15 6.65
C LEU A 118 -8.40 -3.80 5.26
N LEU A 119 -8.83 -3.08 4.23
CA LEU A 119 -8.83 -3.60 2.86
C LEU A 119 -7.41 -3.90 2.35
N PHE A 120 -6.45 -3.00 2.63
CA PHE A 120 -5.05 -3.21 2.30
C PHE A 120 -4.50 -4.45 3.01
N THR A 121 -4.75 -4.57 4.31
CA THR A 121 -4.29 -5.70 5.12
C THR A 121 -4.91 -7.01 4.64
N LEU A 122 -6.21 -7.03 4.37
CA LEU A 122 -6.90 -8.23 3.88
C LEU A 122 -6.28 -8.75 2.57
N HIS A 123 -6.02 -7.83 1.62
CA HIS A 123 -5.37 -8.18 0.37
C HIS A 123 -3.99 -8.83 0.58
N HIS A 124 -3.18 -8.25 1.47
CA HIS A 124 -1.84 -8.76 1.76
C HIS A 124 -1.86 -10.04 2.60
N SER A 125 -2.79 -10.18 3.54
CA SER A 125 -2.93 -11.40 4.36
C SER A 125 -3.27 -12.61 3.50
N ILE A 126 -4.15 -12.44 2.52
CA ILE A 126 -4.46 -13.49 1.54
C ILE A 126 -3.19 -13.85 0.73
N ALA A 127 -2.44 -12.84 0.28
CA ALA A 127 -1.20 -13.07 -0.47
C ALA A 127 -0.15 -13.81 0.38
N LEU A 128 0.05 -13.43 1.64
CA LEU A 128 0.99 -14.10 2.57
C LEU A 128 0.61 -15.59 2.76
N HIS A 129 -0.67 -15.85 3.01
CA HIS A 129 -1.15 -17.22 3.15
C HIS A 129 -0.91 -18.07 1.88
N LEU A 130 -1.15 -17.50 0.70
CA LEU A 130 -0.89 -18.14 -0.60
C LEU A 130 0.61 -18.32 -0.90
N PHE A 131 1.48 -17.57 -0.23
CA PHE A 131 2.94 -17.75 -0.30
C PHE A 131 3.48 -18.80 0.69
N GLY A 132 2.62 -19.42 1.49
CA GLY A 132 2.99 -20.50 2.39
C GLY A 132 3.26 -20.08 3.84
N PHE A 133 2.93 -18.85 4.22
CA PHE A 133 2.97 -18.45 5.63
C PHE A 133 1.88 -19.19 6.40
N ILE A 134 2.22 -19.78 7.53
CA ILE A 134 1.27 -20.43 8.42
C ILE A 134 0.39 -19.41 9.13
N TRP A 135 -0.73 -19.86 9.70
CA TRP A 135 -1.78 -18.97 10.21
C TRP A 135 -1.30 -17.91 11.21
N TRP A 136 -0.46 -18.29 12.20
CA TRP A 136 0.01 -17.33 13.21
C TRP A 136 1.00 -16.29 12.62
N GLN A 137 1.88 -16.71 11.69
CA GLN A 137 2.78 -15.81 10.97
C GLN A 137 1.99 -14.80 10.12
N THR A 138 0.94 -15.29 9.44
CA THR A 138 0.02 -14.45 8.67
C THR A 138 -0.67 -13.43 9.57
N ILE A 139 -1.16 -13.85 10.76
CA ILE A 139 -1.80 -12.93 11.71
C ILE A 139 -0.81 -11.88 12.22
N LEU A 140 0.40 -12.30 12.64
CA LEU A 140 1.42 -11.38 13.13
C LEU A 140 1.80 -10.34 12.07
N ALA A 141 2.06 -10.80 10.83
CA ALA A 141 2.35 -9.91 9.71
C ALA A 141 1.18 -8.98 9.39
N SER A 142 -0.07 -9.46 9.51
CA SER A 142 -1.28 -8.67 9.29
C SER A 142 -1.41 -7.51 10.28
N PHE A 143 -1.04 -7.68 11.54
CA PHE A 143 -1.00 -6.58 12.50
C PHE A 143 0.03 -5.52 12.12
N GLY A 144 1.22 -5.93 11.68
CA GLY A 144 2.23 -5.01 11.15
C GLY A 144 1.75 -4.26 9.92
N LEU A 145 1.13 -4.96 8.96
CA LEU A 145 0.56 -4.38 7.75
C LEU A 145 -0.57 -3.39 8.06
N LEU A 146 -1.46 -3.73 9.01
CA LEU A 146 -2.55 -2.85 9.42
C LEU A 146 -2.03 -1.55 10.02
N SER A 147 -1.03 -1.65 10.91
CA SER A 147 -0.40 -0.49 11.54
C SER A 147 0.30 0.39 10.51
N ALA A 148 1.07 -0.21 9.60
CA ALA A 148 1.74 0.52 8.52
C ALA A 148 0.74 1.20 7.59
N ALA A 149 -0.31 0.48 7.17
CA ALA A 149 -1.36 1.01 6.31
C ALA A 149 -2.12 2.17 6.96
N ALA A 150 -2.38 2.09 8.28
CA ALA A 150 -3.03 3.17 9.02
C ALA A 150 -2.15 4.43 9.10
N ILE A 151 -0.85 4.27 9.39
CA ILE A 151 0.12 5.38 9.42
C ILE A 151 0.20 6.05 8.04
N TRP A 152 0.32 5.28 6.96
CA TRP A 152 0.40 5.82 5.60
C TRP A 152 -0.91 6.49 5.16
N SER A 153 -2.07 5.93 5.49
CA SER A 153 -3.37 6.57 5.21
C SER A 153 -3.52 7.87 5.99
N TRP A 154 -3.06 7.91 7.25
CA TRP A 154 -3.02 9.13 8.06
C TRP A 154 -2.07 10.19 7.47
N LEU A 155 -0.85 9.81 7.09
CA LEU A 155 0.11 10.69 6.43
C LEU A 155 -0.47 11.26 5.13
N TYR A 156 -1.14 10.40 4.33
CA TYR A 156 -1.80 10.82 3.12
C TYR A 156 -2.86 11.89 3.39
N ILE A 157 -3.73 11.69 4.38
CA ILE A 157 -4.76 12.67 4.75
C ILE A 157 -4.12 13.96 5.26
N ARG A 158 -3.08 13.86 6.08
CA ARG A 158 -2.41 15.00 6.72
C ARG A 158 -1.64 15.89 5.75
N TYR A 159 -0.90 15.28 4.82
CA TYR A 159 0.00 16.02 3.94
C TYR A 159 -0.50 16.11 2.50
N GLN A 160 -1.59 15.45 2.16
CA GLN A 160 -2.23 15.40 0.83
C GLN A 160 -1.24 15.22 -0.34
N SER A 161 -0.20 14.46 -0.15
CA SER A 161 0.93 14.36 -1.07
C SER A 161 0.93 13.07 -1.89
N ILE A 162 -0.13 12.83 -2.61
CA ILE A 162 -0.05 12.10 -3.88
C ILE A 162 -0.38 13.09 -4.97
N TRP A 163 0.36 13.09 -6.03
CA TRP A 163 0.43 14.05 -7.14
C TRP A 163 -0.90 14.40 -7.84
N VAL A 164 -2.04 14.03 -7.31
CA VAL A 164 -3.32 14.04 -8.04
C VAL A 164 -4.46 14.86 -7.39
N LEU A 165 -4.36 15.37 -6.16
CA LEU A 165 -5.58 15.75 -5.40
C LEU A 165 -5.78 17.20 -4.99
N LEU A 166 -4.99 18.18 -5.43
CA LEU A 166 -5.19 19.57 -5.02
C LEU A 166 -6.26 20.37 -5.81
N SER A 167 -7.01 19.75 -6.72
CA SER A 167 -8.11 20.44 -7.39
C SER A 167 -9.39 20.53 -6.56
N GLN A 168 -9.60 19.67 -5.58
CA GLN A 168 -10.84 19.66 -4.79
C GLN A 168 -10.93 20.70 -3.68
N SER A 169 -9.81 21.17 -3.11
CA SER A 169 -9.84 22.16 -2.04
C SER A 169 -10.24 23.56 -2.51
N ARG A 170 -10.22 23.85 -3.80
CA ARG A 170 -10.65 25.15 -4.34
C ARG A 170 -12.13 25.26 -4.66
N GLN A 171 -12.87 24.17 -4.74
CA GLN A 171 -14.31 24.22 -5.06
C GLN A 171 -15.23 24.24 -3.82
N GLN A 172 -14.73 23.96 -2.61
CA GLN A 172 -15.53 24.03 -1.37
C GLN A 172 -15.56 25.41 -0.72
N ASN A 173 -14.83 26.40 -1.25
CA ASN A 173 -14.81 27.79 -0.76
C ASN A 173 -15.42 28.79 -1.76
N ARG A 174 -16.39 28.35 -2.59
CA ARG A 174 -17.23 29.26 -3.37
C ARG A 174 -18.70 29.00 -3.12
#